data_d2f91c7e5b3f1bfcf974bee511bcbd38
#
_entry.id   d2f91c7e5b3f1bfcf974bee511bcbd38
#
_cell.length_a   1.000
_cell.length_b   1.000
_cell.length_c   1.000
_cell.angle_alpha   90.00
_cell.angle_beta   90.00
_cell.angle_gamma   90.00
#
_symmetry.space_group_name_H-M   'P 1'
#
loop_
_entity.id
_entity.type
_entity.pdbx_description
1 polymer ?
#
loop_
_entity_poly.entity_id
_entity_poly.type
_entity_poly.pdbx_seq_one_letter_code
_entity_poly.pdbx_strand_id
1 'polypeptide(L)'
;MSVNPASVTNPPAQFPEDFVFGGATAAYQVEGETRTHGKGKVAWDDFLEAQGRFSPDPASDFYNQYPVDLELCEEFGINGIRLSIAWSRIFPNGTGEINPEGVQFYHDLFAECHKHHVEPFVTLHHFDTPLPLFEKGDFLNRETIDAFVNFATFCFKEYADQVTYWFTFNEIWADASNTYIEGTFPGGVKAHLAEAFQCEHNMMLAHAKAVLAFHNGGFKGKIGVIQSLEFKYPVSYTHLRAHETGAYL
;
A
#
# COMPACT_ATOMS: atom_id res chain seq x y z
N MET A 1 9.70 17.52 -42.65
CA MET A 1 11.08 17.01 -42.46
C MET A 1 10.94 15.56 -42.00
N SER A 2 11.34 14.61 -42.83
CA SER A 2 11.34 13.19 -42.48
C SER A 2 12.58 12.90 -41.60
N VAL A 3 12.36 12.54 -40.38
CA VAL A 3 13.45 12.08 -39.48
C VAL A 3 13.90 10.70 -39.97
N ASN A 4 15.14 10.61 -40.39
CA ASN A 4 15.74 9.35 -40.81
C ASN A 4 15.98 8.45 -39.56
N PRO A 5 15.35 7.29 -39.42
CA PRO A 5 15.49 6.44 -38.25
C PRO A 5 16.85 5.72 -38.12
N ALA A 6 17.74 5.90 -39.09
CA ALA A 6 18.99 5.15 -39.19
C ALA A 6 20.21 5.74 -38.47
N SER A 7 20.05 6.79 -37.63
CA SER A 7 21.18 7.47 -36.99
C SER A 7 21.24 7.40 -35.47
N VAL A 8 20.45 6.57 -34.81
CA VAL A 8 20.62 6.33 -33.37
C VAL A 8 21.58 5.16 -33.17
N THR A 9 22.87 5.45 -33.24
CA THR A 9 23.95 4.46 -32.98
C THR A 9 24.37 4.41 -31.51
N ASN A 10 23.51 4.78 -30.57
CA ASN A 10 23.79 4.50 -29.19
C ASN A 10 23.55 3.01 -28.94
N PRO A 11 24.50 2.27 -28.35
CA PRO A 11 24.21 0.92 -27.89
C PRO A 11 22.98 0.99 -26.96
N PRO A 12 22.13 -0.05 -26.95
CA PRO A 12 21.00 -0.06 -26.02
C PRO A 12 21.54 0.18 -24.62
N ALA A 13 20.92 1.13 -23.91
CA ALA A 13 21.28 1.39 -22.51
C ALA A 13 21.11 0.10 -21.74
N GLN A 14 22.18 -0.36 -21.10
CA GLN A 14 22.10 -1.51 -20.20
C GLN A 14 21.60 -1.04 -18.85
N PHE A 15 20.65 -1.74 -18.27
CA PHE A 15 20.24 -1.52 -16.90
C PHE A 15 21.38 -1.94 -15.95
N PRO A 16 21.54 -1.28 -14.79
CA PRO A 16 22.43 -1.77 -13.74
C PRO A 16 22.13 -3.23 -13.36
N GLU A 17 23.13 -3.96 -12.88
CA GLU A 17 22.95 -5.35 -12.47
C GLU A 17 21.95 -5.53 -11.31
N ASP A 18 21.83 -4.50 -10.45
CA ASP A 18 20.91 -4.44 -9.33
C ASP A 18 19.56 -3.79 -9.67
N PHE A 19 19.26 -3.60 -10.95
CA PHE A 19 17.98 -3.00 -11.37
C PHE A 19 16.82 -3.96 -11.07
N VAL A 20 15.77 -3.43 -10.42
CA VAL A 20 14.58 -4.20 -10.07
C VAL A 20 13.53 -4.11 -11.18
N PHE A 21 13.23 -5.25 -11.80
CA PHE A 21 12.09 -5.43 -12.68
C PHE A 21 10.96 -6.05 -11.88
N GLY A 22 9.84 -5.34 -11.75
CA GLY A 22 8.80 -5.80 -10.84
C GLY A 22 7.40 -5.35 -11.20
N GLY A 23 6.46 -5.85 -10.42
CA GLY A 23 5.06 -5.48 -10.44
C GLY A 23 4.57 -5.10 -9.04
N ALA A 24 3.30 -4.71 -8.95
CA ALA A 24 2.67 -4.35 -7.69
C ALA A 24 1.30 -5.00 -7.55
N THR A 25 1.03 -5.48 -6.34
CA THR A 25 -0.28 -5.98 -5.90
C THR A 25 -0.68 -5.33 -4.58
N ALA A 26 -1.91 -5.60 -4.14
CA ALA A 26 -2.38 -5.24 -2.80
C ALA A 26 -3.24 -6.37 -2.25
N ALA A 27 -3.09 -6.65 -0.96
CA ALA A 27 -3.72 -7.79 -0.29
C ALA A 27 -5.22 -7.90 -0.61
N TYR A 28 -5.99 -6.85 -0.35
CA TYR A 28 -7.44 -6.88 -0.57
C TYR A 28 -7.84 -7.08 -2.04
N GLN A 29 -6.98 -6.65 -2.98
CA GLN A 29 -7.27 -6.73 -4.42
C GLN A 29 -6.99 -8.11 -5.01
N VAL A 30 -6.08 -8.90 -4.43
CA VAL A 30 -5.61 -10.15 -5.06
C VAL A 30 -5.71 -11.38 -4.19
N GLU A 31 -5.63 -11.26 -2.84
CA GLU A 31 -5.52 -12.44 -1.97
C GLU A 31 -6.76 -13.35 -2.01
N GLY A 32 -7.96 -12.77 -1.99
CA GLY A 32 -9.16 -13.54 -1.69
C GLY A 32 -9.20 -13.96 -0.22
N GLU A 33 -9.90 -15.04 0.10
CA GLU A 33 -10.00 -15.63 1.45
C GLU A 33 -10.36 -14.56 2.51
N THR A 34 -11.31 -13.67 2.16
CA THR A 34 -11.60 -12.49 2.98
C THR A 34 -12.37 -12.79 4.26
N ARG A 35 -12.96 -14.00 4.36
CA ARG A 35 -13.78 -14.45 5.51
C ARG A 35 -13.28 -15.74 6.15
N THR A 36 -12.06 -16.16 5.83
CA THR A 36 -11.45 -17.41 6.28
C THR A 36 -10.17 -17.15 7.03
N HIS A 37 -9.55 -18.18 7.56
CA HIS A 37 -8.22 -18.11 8.19
C HIS A 37 -8.11 -17.03 9.29
N GLY A 38 -9.20 -16.78 10.02
CA GLY A 38 -9.24 -15.82 11.10
C GLY A 38 -9.14 -14.35 10.70
N LYS A 39 -9.17 -14.03 9.38
CA LYS A 39 -9.13 -12.65 8.90
C LYS A 39 -10.38 -11.87 9.34
N GLY A 40 -10.18 -10.69 9.91
CA GLY A 40 -11.25 -9.74 10.22
C GLY A 40 -11.76 -9.01 8.98
N LYS A 41 -12.98 -8.47 9.09
CA LYS A 41 -13.55 -7.61 8.04
C LYS A 41 -12.80 -6.29 7.90
N VAL A 42 -12.82 -5.77 6.68
CA VAL A 42 -12.39 -4.40 6.36
C VAL A 42 -13.59 -3.57 5.85
N ALA A 43 -13.44 -2.27 5.80
CA ALA A 43 -14.51 -1.37 5.35
C ALA A 43 -15.01 -1.68 3.92
N TRP A 44 -14.14 -2.17 3.06
CA TRP A 44 -14.47 -2.56 1.69
C TRP A 44 -15.45 -3.73 1.61
N ASP A 45 -15.43 -4.67 2.57
CA ASP A 45 -16.31 -5.84 2.56
C ASP A 45 -17.78 -5.41 2.57
N ASP A 46 -18.15 -4.53 3.50
CA ASP A 46 -19.53 -4.03 3.61
C ASP A 46 -19.87 -3.04 2.48
N PHE A 47 -18.90 -2.25 2.02
CA PHE A 47 -19.10 -1.30 0.94
C PHE A 47 -19.38 -1.98 -0.41
N LEU A 48 -18.64 -3.03 -0.75
CA LEU A 48 -18.86 -3.80 -1.98
C LEU A 48 -20.14 -4.64 -1.91
N GLU A 49 -20.43 -5.26 -0.74
CA GLU A 49 -21.65 -6.02 -0.52
C GLU A 49 -22.90 -5.13 -0.73
N ALA A 50 -22.88 -3.91 -0.18
CA ALA A 50 -23.98 -2.95 -0.35
C ALA A 50 -24.18 -2.51 -1.82
N GLN A 51 -23.12 -2.48 -2.62
CA GLN A 51 -23.22 -2.13 -4.04
C GLN A 51 -23.64 -3.32 -4.93
N GLY A 52 -23.46 -4.55 -4.48
CA GLY A 52 -23.75 -5.76 -5.25
C GLY A 52 -22.98 -5.88 -6.57
N ARG A 53 -21.83 -5.24 -6.68
CA ARG A 53 -21.09 -5.13 -7.96
C ARG A 53 -19.93 -6.11 -8.08
N PHE A 54 -19.19 -6.29 -7.00
CA PHE A 54 -17.95 -7.07 -6.98
C PHE A 54 -17.88 -7.93 -5.72
N SER A 55 -17.24 -9.09 -5.83
CA SER A 55 -16.81 -9.89 -4.68
C SER A 55 -15.28 -9.83 -4.58
N PRO A 56 -14.71 -9.62 -3.39
CA PRO A 56 -13.29 -9.75 -3.17
C PRO A 56 -12.81 -11.21 -3.10
N ASP A 57 -13.74 -12.17 -3.21
CA ASP A 57 -13.47 -13.60 -3.22
C ASP A 57 -13.94 -14.24 -4.54
N PRO A 58 -13.09 -15.05 -5.19
CA PRO A 58 -11.71 -15.36 -4.80
C PRO A 58 -10.69 -14.30 -5.22
N ALA A 59 -11.06 -13.19 -5.86
CA ALA A 59 -10.17 -12.22 -6.51
C ALA A 59 -9.23 -12.93 -7.50
N SER A 60 -7.90 -12.79 -7.33
CA SER A 60 -6.90 -13.58 -8.06
C SER A 60 -6.49 -14.85 -7.29
N ASP A 61 -7.12 -15.11 -6.16
CA ASP A 61 -6.82 -16.26 -5.29
C ASP A 61 -5.33 -16.34 -4.87
N PHE A 62 -4.70 -15.18 -4.74
CA PHE A 62 -3.26 -15.09 -4.46
C PHE A 62 -2.89 -15.75 -3.12
N TYR A 63 -3.83 -15.78 -2.15
CA TYR A 63 -3.63 -16.49 -0.88
C TYR A 63 -3.25 -17.96 -1.09
N ASN A 64 -3.82 -18.61 -2.10
CA ASN A 64 -3.57 -20.01 -2.43
C ASN A 64 -2.58 -20.19 -3.58
N GLN A 65 -2.50 -19.21 -4.50
CA GLN A 65 -1.74 -19.32 -5.75
C GLN A 65 -0.35 -18.68 -5.69
N TYR A 66 0.02 -17.96 -4.61
CA TYR A 66 1.30 -17.26 -4.54
C TYR A 66 2.54 -18.13 -4.85
N PRO A 67 2.58 -19.46 -4.55
CA PRO A 67 3.74 -20.26 -4.92
C PRO A 67 3.91 -20.39 -6.44
N VAL A 68 2.79 -20.54 -7.17
CA VAL A 68 2.78 -20.61 -8.63
C VAL A 68 3.08 -19.23 -9.24
N ASP A 69 2.50 -18.18 -8.70
CA ASP A 69 2.70 -16.82 -9.18
C ASP A 69 4.15 -16.36 -9.02
N LEU A 70 4.81 -16.74 -7.92
CA LEU A 70 6.22 -16.41 -7.67
C LEU A 70 7.17 -17.26 -8.52
N GLU A 71 6.84 -18.53 -8.80
CA GLU A 71 7.56 -19.34 -9.78
C GLU A 71 7.50 -18.70 -11.17
N LEU A 72 6.33 -18.22 -11.58
CA LEU A 72 6.17 -17.48 -12.84
C LEU A 72 6.95 -16.15 -12.85
N CYS A 73 7.02 -15.44 -11.71
CA CYS A 73 7.86 -14.24 -11.61
C CYS A 73 9.33 -14.56 -11.95
N GLU A 74 9.89 -15.62 -11.38
CA GLU A 74 11.25 -16.07 -11.68
C GLU A 74 11.40 -16.44 -13.16
N GLU A 75 10.46 -17.23 -13.73
CA GLU A 75 10.49 -17.64 -15.14
C GLU A 75 10.52 -16.45 -16.09
N PHE A 76 9.77 -15.38 -15.79
CA PHE A 76 9.69 -14.17 -16.62
C PHE A 76 10.75 -13.11 -16.28
N GLY A 77 11.69 -13.40 -15.37
CA GLY A 77 12.78 -12.50 -15.00
C GLY A 77 12.35 -11.32 -14.13
N ILE A 78 11.23 -11.45 -13.42
CA ILE A 78 10.75 -10.50 -12.41
C ILE A 78 11.51 -10.80 -11.12
N ASN A 79 12.26 -9.81 -10.60
CA ASN A 79 13.09 -9.95 -9.41
C ASN A 79 12.64 -9.07 -8.23
N GLY A 80 11.46 -8.48 -8.31
CA GLY A 80 10.86 -7.74 -7.22
C GLY A 80 9.34 -7.66 -7.35
N ILE A 81 8.64 -7.78 -6.23
CA ILE A 81 7.18 -7.64 -6.19
C ILE A 81 6.77 -6.74 -5.03
N ARG A 82 5.94 -5.75 -5.32
CA ARG A 82 5.30 -5.00 -4.26
C ARG A 82 4.03 -5.71 -3.82
N LEU A 83 3.93 -5.92 -2.52
CA LEU A 83 2.83 -6.59 -1.83
C LEU A 83 2.26 -5.65 -0.76
N SER A 84 1.12 -5.98 -0.17
CA SER A 84 0.71 -5.40 1.11
C SER A 84 0.38 -6.49 2.14
N ILE A 85 0.54 -6.17 3.42
CA ILE A 85 0.05 -7.00 4.51
C ILE A 85 -1.37 -6.54 4.85
N ALA A 86 -2.37 -7.42 4.75
CA ALA A 86 -3.71 -7.13 5.21
C ALA A 86 -3.70 -6.97 6.74
N TRP A 87 -3.89 -5.73 7.23
CA TRP A 87 -3.88 -5.42 8.65
C TRP A 87 -4.87 -6.31 9.43
N SER A 88 -6.09 -6.49 8.90
CA SER A 88 -7.11 -7.33 9.51
C SER A 88 -6.81 -8.84 9.46
N ARG A 89 -5.81 -9.29 8.69
CA ARG A 89 -5.33 -10.68 8.72
C ARG A 89 -4.40 -10.91 9.91
N ILE A 90 -3.64 -9.90 10.31
CA ILE A 90 -2.77 -9.95 11.50
C ILE A 90 -3.54 -9.62 12.78
N PHE A 91 -4.28 -8.50 12.77
CA PHE A 91 -5.13 -8.05 13.88
C PHE A 91 -6.59 -7.99 13.38
N PRO A 92 -7.40 -9.04 13.57
CA PRO A 92 -8.76 -9.11 13.04
C PRO A 92 -9.66 -7.93 13.42
N ASN A 93 -9.43 -7.35 14.59
CA ASN A 93 -10.15 -6.17 15.08
C ASN A 93 -9.34 -4.86 14.95
N GLY A 94 -8.22 -4.89 14.22
CA GLY A 94 -7.29 -3.77 14.08
C GLY A 94 -6.34 -3.58 15.27
N THR A 95 -6.68 -4.12 16.42
CA THR A 95 -5.91 -4.09 17.68
C THR A 95 -6.19 -5.36 18.49
N GLY A 96 -5.40 -5.58 19.55
CA GLY A 96 -5.64 -6.63 20.54
C GLY A 96 -5.05 -7.97 20.13
N GLU A 97 -5.88 -8.97 19.93
CA GLU A 97 -5.45 -10.34 19.68
C GLU A 97 -4.85 -10.48 18.26
N ILE A 98 -3.72 -11.19 18.21
CA ILE A 98 -3.01 -11.48 16.96
C ILE A 98 -3.56 -12.80 16.40
N ASN A 99 -3.79 -12.85 15.12
CA ASN A 99 -4.16 -14.08 14.40
C ASN A 99 -2.88 -14.82 13.95
N PRO A 100 -2.50 -15.94 14.57
CA PRO A 100 -1.27 -16.64 14.25
C PRO A 100 -1.27 -17.24 12.83
N GLU A 101 -2.44 -17.59 12.29
CA GLU A 101 -2.56 -18.14 10.95
C GLU A 101 -2.25 -17.06 9.90
N GLY A 102 -2.70 -15.82 10.13
CA GLY A 102 -2.36 -14.69 9.27
C GLY A 102 -0.87 -14.32 9.35
N VAL A 103 -0.27 -14.40 10.53
CA VAL A 103 1.18 -14.18 10.70
C VAL A 103 1.97 -15.22 9.92
N GLN A 104 1.62 -16.50 10.04
CA GLN A 104 2.31 -17.58 9.36
C GLN A 104 2.20 -17.47 7.84
N PHE A 105 1.01 -17.08 7.33
CA PHE A 105 0.81 -16.86 5.90
C PHE A 105 1.84 -15.88 5.29
N TYR A 106 2.12 -14.75 5.96
CA TYR A 106 3.10 -13.79 5.45
C TYR A 106 4.54 -14.30 5.61
N HIS A 107 4.86 -15.07 6.64
CA HIS A 107 6.16 -15.76 6.72
C HIS A 107 6.39 -16.69 5.54
N ASP A 108 5.39 -17.50 5.20
CA ASP A 108 5.46 -18.45 4.10
C ASP A 108 5.55 -17.71 2.75
N LEU A 109 4.76 -16.63 2.57
CA LEU A 109 4.79 -15.80 1.37
C LEU A 109 6.17 -15.15 1.15
N PHE A 110 6.78 -14.57 2.20
CA PHE A 110 8.09 -13.95 2.07
C PHE A 110 9.20 -15.00 1.87
N ALA A 111 9.09 -16.16 2.49
CA ALA A 111 10.01 -17.26 2.25
C ALA A 111 9.95 -17.74 0.79
N GLU A 112 8.74 -17.82 0.22
CA GLU A 112 8.55 -18.20 -1.18
C GLU A 112 9.08 -17.11 -2.13
N CYS A 113 8.92 -15.83 -1.81
CA CYS A 113 9.55 -14.74 -2.55
C CYS A 113 11.07 -14.93 -2.64
N HIS A 114 11.72 -15.17 -1.51
CA HIS A 114 13.17 -15.37 -1.47
C HIS A 114 13.63 -16.64 -2.19
N LYS A 115 12.86 -17.72 -2.11
CA LYS A 115 13.12 -18.98 -2.83
C LYS A 115 13.19 -18.76 -4.33
N HIS A 116 12.34 -17.89 -4.88
CA HIS A 116 12.28 -17.55 -6.30
C HIS A 116 13.06 -16.28 -6.67
N HIS A 117 13.95 -15.80 -5.79
CA HIS A 117 14.79 -14.61 -6.02
C HIS A 117 13.99 -13.33 -6.33
N VAL A 118 12.78 -13.22 -5.78
CA VAL A 118 11.89 -12.06 -5.91
C VAL A 118 11.93 -11.28 -4.62
N GLU A 119 12.46 -10.05 -4.64
CA GLU A 119 12.53 -9.19 -3.46
C GLU A 119 11.13 -8.66 -3.09
N PRO A 120 10.65 -8.85 -1.84
CA PRO A 120 9.39 -8.31 -1.39
C PRO A 120 9.50 -6.83 -1.01
N PHE A 121 8.65 -5.98 -1.59
CA PHE A 121 8.45 -4.58 -1.27
C PHE A 121 7.11 -4.44 -0.54
N VAL A 122 7.12 -4.24 0.78
CA VAL A 122 5.93 -4.47 1.61
C VAL A 122 5.26 -3.17 2.02
N THR A 123 3.98 -3.03 1.65
CA THR A 123 3.10 -1.93 2.07
C THR A 123 2.28 -2.38 3.29
N LEU A 124 2.20 -1.53 4.32
CA LEU A 124 1.47 -1.84 5.55
C LEU A 124 -0.01 -1.50 5.50
N HIS A 125 -0.39 -0.44 4.76
CA HIS A 125 -1.79 -0.07 4.59
C HIS A 125 -2.06 0.25 3.12
N HIS A 126 -3.03 -0.45 2.54
CA HIS A 126 -3.45 -0.26 1.15
C HIS A 126 -4.98 -0.16 1.07
N PHE A 127 -5.54 0.90 1.68
CA PHE A 127 -6.97 1.23 1.72
C PHE A 127 -7.82 0.23 2.51
N ASP A 128 -7.22 -0.66 3.29
CA ASP A 128 -7.87 -1.82 3.91
C ASP A 128 -7.94 -1.73 5.44
N THR A 129 -8.36 -0.57 5.94
CA THR A 129 -8.56 -0.37 7.39
C THR A 129 -9.52 -1.43 7.96
N PRO A 130 -9.16 -2.11 9.07
CA PRO A 130 -10.05 -3.03 9.76
C PRO A 130 -11.38 -2.37 10.14
N LEU A 131 -12.49 -3.07 9.86
CA LEU A 131 -13.85 -2.53 10.03
C LEU A 131 -14.10 -1.90 11.42
N PRO A 132 -13.68 -2.51 12.55
CA PRO A 132 -13.90 -1.90 13.87
C PRO A 132 -13.18 -0.56 14.09
N LEU A 133 -12.08 -0.29 13.39
CA LEU A 133 -11.39 1.00 13.42
C LEU A 133 -12.08 2.00 12.47
N PHE A 134 -12.51 1.53 11.31
CA PHE A 134 -13.27 2.33 10.37
C PHE A 134 -14.58 2.85 10.98
N GLU A 135 -15.36 2.00 11.64
CA GLU A 135 -16.61 2.36 12.34
C GLU A 135 -16.40 3.40 13.46
N LYS A 136 -15.20 3.47 14.04
CA LYS A 136 -14.82 4.49 15.02
C LYS A 136 -14.33 5.79 14.41
N GLY A 137 -14.41 5.94 13.08
CA GLY A 137 -14.02 7.14 12.35
C GLY A 137 -12.70 7.05 11.59
N ASP A 138 -12.15 5.84 11.42
CA ASP A 138 -10.93 5.62 10.66
C ASP A 138 -9.80 6.58 11.09
N PHE A 139 -9.00 7.08 10.15
CA PHE A 139 -7.93 8.06 10.43
C PHE A 139 -8.43 9.47 10.81
N LEU A 140 -9.73 9.75 10.83
CA LEU A 140 -10.25 10.93 11.55
C LEU A 140 -10.08 10.77 13.07
N ASN A 141 -10.12 9.54 13.57
CA ASN A 141 -9.89 9.22 14.97
C ASN A 141 -8.39 9.02 15.25
N ARG A 142 -7.85 9.74 16.21
CA ARG A 142 -6.44 9.64 16.59
C ARG A 142 -6.04 8.28 17.18
N GLU A 143 -6.98 7.54 17.74
CA GLU A 143 -6.72 6.17 18.21
C GLU A 143 -6.29 5.23 17.08
N THR A 144 -6.79 5.47 15.86
CA THR A 144 -6.38 4.68 14.67
C THR A 144 -4.90 4.91 14.33
N ILE A 145 -4.37 6.11 14.60
CA ILE A 145 -2.93 6.39 14.43
C ILE A 145 -2.09 5.46 15.32
N ASP A 146 -2.44 5.37 16.60
CA ASP A 146 -1.68 4.56 17.55
C ASP A 146 -1.87 3.06 17.28
N ALA A 147 -3.07 2.65 16.85
CA ALA A 147 -3.35 1.29 16.39
C ALA A 147 -2.50 0.91 15.18
N PHE A 148 -2.39 1.81 14.18
CA PHE A 148 -1.54 1.60 13.01
C PHE A 148 -0.06 1.50 13.38
N VAL A 149 0.44 2.36 14.26
CA VAL A 149 1.85 2.33 14.71
C VAL A 149 2.16 1.03 15.45
N ASN A 150 1.21 0.52 16.23
CA ASN A 150 1.35 -0.78 16.90
C ASN A 150 1.42 -1.93 15.88
N PHE A 151 0.53 -1.94 14.89
CA PHE A 151 0.55 -2.90 13.79
C PHE A 151 1.86 -2.83 13.01
N ALA A 152 2.28 -1.63 12.58
CA ALA A 152 3.53 -1.42 11.87
C ALA A 152 4.74 -1.92 12.68
N THR A 153 4.80 -1.59 13.97
CA THR A 153 5.87 -2.02 14.86
C THR A 153 5.90 -3.55 15.04
N PHE A 154 4.73 -4.17 15.11
CA PHE A 154 4.62 -5.62 15.10
C PHE A 154 5.22 -6.22 13.81
N CYS A 155 4.80 -5.74 12.65
CA CYS A 155 5.31 -6.22 11.36
C CYS A 155 6.81 -6.03 11.21
N PHE A 156 7.35 -4.89 11.65
CA PHE A 156 8.81 -4.65 11.61
C PHE A 156 9.58 -5.64 12.48
N LYS A 157 9.04 -6.04 13.63
CA LYS A 157 9.69 -7.02 14.52
C LYS A 157 9.58 -8.43 13.98
N GLU A 158 8.40 -8.79 13.49
CA GLU A 158 8.07 -10.14 13.08
C GLU A 158 8.79 -10.54 11.79
N TYR A 159 8.86 -9.61 10.82
CA TYR A 159 9.39 -9.90 9.48
C TYR A 159 10.72 -9.21 9.18
N ALA A 160 11.46 -8.74 10.22
CA ALA A 160 12.71 -7.98 10.07
C ALA A 160 13.81 -8.72 9.31
N ASP A 161 13.81 -10.04 9.32
CA ASP A 161 14.77 -10.90 8.65
C ASP A 161 14.36 -11.28 7.20
N GLN A 162 13.11 -11.01 6.83
CA GLN A 162 12.55 -11.37 5.54
C GLN A 162 12.23 -10.16 4.66
N VAL A 163 12.09 -8.96 5.21
CA VAL A 163 11.66 -7.76 4.47
C VAL A 163 12.65 -6.62 4.64
N THR A 164 13.20 -6.16 3.51
CA THR A 164 14.14 -5.03 3.44
C THR A 164 13.46 -3.71 3.14
N TYR A 165 12.38 -3.72 2.33
CA TYR A 165 11.75 -2.52 1.80
C TYR A 165 10.32 -2.38 2.30
N TRP A 166 10.07 -1.29 3.06
CA TRP A 166 8.80 -1.03 3.70
C TRP A 166 8.14 0.25 3.16
N PHE A 167 6.84 0.20 2.99
CA PHE A 167 6.00 1.37 2.73
C PHE A 167 4.89 1.41 3.77
N THR A 168 4.72 2.55 4.42
CA THR A 168 3.67 2.68 5.45
C THR A 168 2.28 2.69 4.85
N PHE A 169 2.08 3.52 3.84
CA PHE A 169 0.80 3.72 3.17
C PHE A 169 0.95 3.69 1.66
N ASN A 170 -0.11 3.26 0.99
CA ASN A 170 -0.35 3.52 -0.40
C ASN A 170 -1.20 4.79 -0.54
N GLU A 171 -0.69 5.78 -1.27
CA GLU A 171 -1.43 6.94 -1.80
C GLU A 171 -2.35 7.64 -0.78
N ILE A 172 -1.79 8.20 0.27
CA ILE A 172 -2.53 8.85 1.37
C ILE A 172 -3.60 9.83 0.87
N TRP A 173 -3.25 10.68 -0.12
CA TRP A 173 -4.21 11.63 -0.67
C TRP A 173 -5.32 10.93 -1.46
N ALA A 174 -5.02 9.87 -2.20
CA ALA A 174 -6.05 9.11 -2.92
C ALA A 174 -7.05 8.46 -1.95
N ASP A 175 -6.57 7.91 -0.82
CA ASP A 175 -7.43 7.37 0.23
C ASP A 175 -8.37 8.46 0.80
N ALA A 176 -7.80 9.55 1.29
CA ALA A 176 -8.55 10.64 1.88
C ALA A 176 -9.52 11.31 0.89
N SER A 177 -9.09 11.56 -0.35
CA SER A 177 -9.93 12.24 -1.34
C SER A 177 -11.06 11.36 -1.85
N ASN A 178 -10.78 10.09 -2.14
CA ASN A 178 -11.82 9.17 -2.62
C ASN A 178 -12.85 8.85 -1.54
N THR A 179 -12.45 8.80 -0.26
CA THR A 179 -13.36 8.59 0.87
C THR A 179 -14.23 9.82 1.15
N TYR A 180 -13.63 11.03 1.22
CA TYR A 180 -14.31 12.21 1.75
C TYR A 180 -14.70 13.26 0.71
N ILE A 181 -14.12 13.26 -0.50
CA ILE A 181 -14.45 14.24 -1.54
C ILE A 181 -15.26 13.61 -2.67
N GLU A 182 -14.76 12.49 -3.21
CA GLU A 182 -15.37 11.83 -4.36
C GLU A 182 -16.48 10.84 -3.97
N GLY A 183 -16.38 10.26 -2.78
CA GLY A 183 -17.33 9.26 -2.27
C GLY A 183 -17.28 7.93 -3.03
N THR A 184 -16.12 7.59 -3.57
CA THR A 184 -15.90 6.35 -4.35
C THR A 184 -15.31 5.22 -3.53
N PHE A 185 -14.77 5.53 -2.35
CA PHE A 185 -14.26 4.57 -1.37
C PHE A 185 -15.26 4.39 -0.20
N PRO A 186 -15.04 3.40 0.70
CA PRO A 186 -15.84 3.22 1.91
C PRO A 186 -16.01 4.52 2.70
N GLY A 187 -17.20 4.71 3.27
CA GLY A 187 -17.62 5.99 3.83
C GLY A 187 -18.52 6.78 2.87
N GLY A 188 -18.19 6.78 1.57
CA GLY A 188 -19.08 7.22 0.50
C GLY A 188 -19.57 8.67 0.58
N VAL A 189 -18.87 9.54 1.31
CA VAL A 189 -19.28 10.95 1.50
C VAL A 189 -18.66 11.84 0.42
N LYS A 190 -19.33 12.96 0.11
CA LYS A 190 -18.87 13.85 -0.97
C LYS A 190 -18.66 15.26 -0.47
N ALA A 191 -17.63 15.92 -1.02
CA ALA A 191 -17.34 17.34 -0.74
C ALA A 191 -17.03 17.67 0.72
N HIS A 192 -16.56 16.71 1.51
CA HIS A 192 -16.12 16.86 2.89
C HIS A 192 -14.63 17.20 2.95
N LEU A 193 -14.27 18.41 2.49
CA LEU A 193 -12.89 18.86 2.37
C LEU A 193 -12.13 18.90 3.71
N ALA A 194 -12.80 19.33 4.78
CA ALA A 194 -12.16 19.42 6.09
C ALA A 194 -11.76 18.03 6.62
N GLU A 195 -12.66 17.06 6.46
CA GLU A 195 -12.42 15.67 6.82
C GLU A 195 -11.32 15.04 5.97
N ALA A 196 -11.30 15.32 4.65
CA ALA A 196 -10.25 14.82 3.75
C ALA A 196 -8.87 15.30 4.21
N PHE A 197 -8.68 16.59 4.46
CA PHE A 197 -7.41 17.13 4.94
C PHE A 197 -7.06 16.68 6.37
N GLN A 198 -8.06 16.49 7.23
CA GLN A 198 -7.82 15.97 8.57
C GLN A 198 -7.37 14.49 8.53
N CYS A 199 -8.00 13.68 7.66
CA CYS A 199 -7.62 12.29 7.42
C CYS A 199 -6.19 12.22 6.88
N GLU A 200 -5.88 12.96 5.82
CA GLU A 200 -4.54 13.04 5.25
C GLU A 200 -3.49 13.43 6.30
N HIS A 201 -3.77 14.49 7.09
CA HIS A 201 -2.88 14.92 8.17
C HIS A 201 -2.63 13.80 9.19
N ASN A 202 -3.67 13.11 9.61
CA ASN A 202 -3.56 12.02 10.58
C ASN A 202 -2.82 10.80 10.02
N MET A 203 -3.02 10.46 8.74
CA MET A 203 -2.25 9.41 8.06
C MET A 203 -0.78 9.79 7.92
N MET A 204 -0.46 11.05 7.58
CA MET A 204 0.91 11.55 7.56
C MET A 204 1.56 11.51 8.96
N LEU A 205 0.80 11.79 10.02
CA LEU A 205 1.28 11.65 11.39
C LEU A 205 1.52 10.18 11.75
N ALA A 206 0.64 9.27 11.34
CA ALA A 206 0.82 7.83 11.51
C ALA A 206 2.08 7.32 10.77
N HIS A 207 2.28 7.79 9.52
CA HIS A 207 3.50 7.55 8.76
C HIS A 207 4.75 7.99 9.53
N ALA A 208 4.79 9.24 9.97
CA ALA A 208 5.94 9.79 10.69
C ALA A 208 6.25 9.00 11.98
N LYS A 209 5.22 8.66 12.76
CA LYS A 209 5.37 7.82 13.96
C LYS A 209 5.89 6.41 13.63
N ALA A 210 5.39 5.78 12.57
CA ALA A 210 5.85 4.45 12.13
C ALA A 210 7.31 4.50 11.66
N VAL A 211 7.72 5.53 10.93
CA VAL A 211 9.12 5.76 10.52
C VAL A 211 10.03 5.93 11.75
N LEU A 212 9.59 6.72 12.74
CA LEU A 212 10.33 6.86 13.99
C LEU A 212 10.43 5.52 14.74
N ALA A 213 9.36 4.74 14.79
CA ALA A 213 9.38 3.41 15.43
C ALA A 213 10.35 2.46 14.70
N PHE A 214 10.39 2.51 13.37
CA PHE A 214 11.33 1.73 12.56
C PHE A 214 12.79 2.07 12.90
N HIS A 215 13.15 3.34 12.87
CA HIS A 215 14.52 3.77 13.15
C HIS A 215 14.91 3.57 14.62
N ASN A 216 14.03 3.89 15.57
CA ASN A 216 14.28 3.70 17.00
C ASN A 216 14.39 2.22 17.38
N GLY A 217 13.69 1.33 16.66
CA GLY A 217 13.79 -0.11 16.82
C GLY A 217 15.09 -0.72 16.28
N GLY A 218 15.90 0.06 15.56
CA GLY A 218 17.16 -0.38 14.96
C GLY A 218 16.97 -1.37 13.82
N PHE A 219 15.78 -1.41 13.20
CA PHE A 219 15.49 -2.29 12.07
C PHE A 219 16.32 -1.91 10.85
N LYS A 220 16.78 -2.93 10.13
CA LYS A 220 17.53 -2.74 8.89
C LYS A 220 16.60 -2.58 7.71
N GLY A 221 17.11 -1.97 6.63
CA GLY A 221 16.35 -1.76 5.41
C GLY A 221 15.96 -0.32 5.18
N LYS A 222 14.92 -0.13 4.37
CA LYS A 222 14.43 1.19 3.97
C LYS A 222 12.92 1.29 4.22
N ILE A 223 12.48 2.47 4.63
CA ILE A 223 11.08 2.76 4.87
C ILE A 223 10.67 4.04 4.15
N GLY A 224 9.49 4.06 3.55
CA GLY A 224 8.95 5.19 2.82
C GLY A 224 7.42 5.19 2.78
N VAL A 225 6.88 5.97 1.87
CA VAL A 225 5.45 6.07 1.57
C VAL A 225 5.27 6.14 0.06
N ILE A 226 4.16 5.63 -0.46
CA ILE A 226 3.82 5.73 -1.87
C ILE A 226 2.84 6.86 -2.08
N GLN A 227 3.11 7.69 -3.07
CA GLN A 227 2.27 8.82 -3.44
C GLN A 227 1.82 8.71 -4.89
N SER A 228 0.55 9.02 -5.14
CA SER A 228 0.02 9.26 -6.47
C SER A 228 0.24 10.73 -6.82
N LEU A 229 1.04 10.99 -7.84
CA LEU A 229 1.37 12.35 -8.26
C LEU A 229 0.70 12.66 -9.60
N GLU A 230 -0.18 13.65 -9.58
CA GLU A 230 -0.76 14.22 -10.79
C GLU A 230 0.01 15.46 -11.20
N PHE A 231 0.66 15.40 -12.36
CA PHE A 231 1.32 16.57 -12.92
C PHE A 231 0.29 17.57 -13.46
N LYS A 232 0.26 18.76 -12.88
CA LYS A 232 -0.58 19.86 -13.33
C LYS A 232 0.26 20.82 -14.16
N TYR A 233 -0.03 20.91 -15.45
CA TYR A 233 0.63 21.86 -16.33
C TYR A 233 -0.17 23.18 -16.38
N PRO A 234 0.50 24.35 -16.25
CA PRO A 234 -0.19 25.61 -16.36
C PRO A 234 -0.71 25.79 -17.82
N VAL A 235 -1.99 26.10 -17.95
CA VAL A 235 -2.60 26.34 -19.28
C VAL A 235 -2.31 27.74 -19.84
N SER A 236 -1.75 28.65 -19.04
CA SER A 236 -1.39 30.01 -19.42
C SER A 236 -0.25 30.54 -18.60
N TYR A 237 0.34 31.65 -19.07
CA TYR A 237 1.41 32.38 -18.35
C TYR A 237 0.96 32.90 -16.97
N THR A 238 -0.32 33.25 -16.84
CA THR A 238 -0.90 33.68 -15.56
C THR A 238 -0.87 32.56 -14.51
N HIS A 239 -1.20 31.32 -14.92
CA HIS A 239 -1.11 30.15 -14.03
C HIS A 239 0.33 29.81 -13.64
N LEU A 240 1.28 29.95 -14.60
CA LEU A 240 2.69 29.75 -14.30
C LEU A 240 3.19 30.73 -13.22
N ARG A 241 2.84 32.03 -13.36
CA ARG A 241 3.20 33.04 -12.35
C ARG A 241 2.58 32.84 -10.98
N ALA A 242 1.35 32.29 -10.92
CA ALA A 242 0.70 31.99 -9.66
C ALA A 242 1.49 30.93 -8.83
N HIS A 243 2.16 30.02 -9.51
CA HIS A 243 3.05 29.04 -8.86
C HIS A 243 4.40 29.63 -8.45
N GLU A 244 4.93 30.61 -9.18
CA GLU A 244 6.20 31.28 -8.85
C GLU A 244 6.08 32.17 -7.61
N THR A 245 4.95 32.83 -7.39
CA THR A 245 4.73 33.70 -6.23
C THR A 245 4.66 32.94 -4.90
N GLY A 246 4.33 31.64 -4.90
CA GLY A 246 4.38 30.78 -3.72
C GLY A 246 5.80 30.40 -3.27
N ALA A 247 6.80 30.59 -4.14
CA ALA A 247 8.19 30.28 -3.83
C ALA A 247 8.95 31.41 -3.09
N TYR A 248 8.34 32.59 -2.96
CA TYR A 248 8.92 33.78 -2.35
C TYR A 248 8.20 34.24 -1.08
N LEU A 249 7.25 33.45 -0.56
CA LEU A 249 6.60 33.62 0.73
C LEU A 249 7.08 32.60 1.74
#